data_a589f3a144ff370349da2b364c97b64c
#
_entry.id   a589f3a144ff370349da2b364c97b64c
#
_cell.length_a   1.000
_cell.length_b   1.000
_cell.length_c   1.000
_cell.angle_alpha   90.00
_cell.angle_beta   90.00
_cell.angle_gamma   90.00
#
_symmetry.space_group_name_H-M   'P 1'
#
loop_
_entity.id
_entity.type
_entity.pdbx_description
1 polymer ?
#
loop_
_entity_poly.entity_id
_entity_poly.type
_entity_poly.pdbx_seq_one_letter_code
_entity_poly.pdbx_strand_id
1 'polypeptide(L)'
;MSQSLAQKTEELPEDQDDNSRKAKQLPTPKGYKILITLPEPEAKTEGGILKATETLHNEEIGSIVGMVIELGPDCYKDPQRFPSGPSCKEGDWILMRSYSGTRFKVHGKEFRLINDDSVEAVVEDPRGIIKV
;
A
#
# COMPACT_ATOMS: atom_id res chain seq x y z
N MET A 1 -35.55 -0.43 -1.82
CA MET A 1 -34.48 -0.03 -0.95
C MET A 1 -33.14 -0.32 -1.56
N SER A 2 -32.90 -1.52 -1.98
CA SER A 2 -31.65 -1.84 -2.67
C SER A 2 -31.52 -1.04 -3.96
N GLN A 3 -32.61 -0.65 -4.56
CA GLN A 3 -32.58 0.15 -5.77
C GLN A 3 -32.00 1.53 -5.56
N SER A 4 -32.20 2.13 -4.40
CA SER A 4 -31.68 3.45 -4.18
C SER A 4 -30.16 3.46 -4.07
N LEU A 5 -29.58 2.40 -3.55
CA LEU A 5 -28.12 2.30 -3.50
C LEU A 5 -27.53 2.21 -4.89
N ALA A 6 -28.13 1.41 -5.74
CA ALA A 6 -27.65 1.28 -7.11
C ALA A 6 -27.76 2.59 -7.87
N GLN A 7 -28.84 3.28 -7.67
CA GLN A 7 -29.05 4.58 -8.32
C GLN A 7 -28.02 5.60 -7.88
N LYS A 8 -27.72 5.64 -6.61
CA LYS A 8 -26.70 6.57 -6.13
C LYS A 8 -25.36 6.31 -6.77
N THR A 9 -25.03 5.06 -6.95
CA THR A 9 -23.77 4.71 -7.59
C THR A 9 -23.74 5.19 -9.02
N GLU A 10 -24.83 5.07 -9.72
CA GLU A 10 -24.90 5.44 -11.13
C GLU A 10 -24.86 6.94 -11.35
N GLU A 11 -25.29 7.71 -10.39
CA GLU A 11 -25.36 9.15 -10.53
C GLU A 11 -24.04 9.85 -10.39
N LEU A 12 -23.00 9.17 -9.96
CA LEU A 12 -21.71 9.79 -9.75
C LEU A 12 -21.01 10.03 -11.09
N PRO A 13 -20.40 11.22 -11.27
CA PRO A 13 -19.68 11.53 -12.51
C PRO A 13 -18.47 10.64 -12.67
N GLU A 14 -18.25 10.16 -13.86
CA GLU A 14 -17.19 9.20 -14.11
C GLU A 14 -15.80 9.71 -13.79
N ASP A 15 -15.47 10.89 -14.23
CA ASP A 15 -14.12 11.41 -14.11
C ASP A 15 -13.68 11.69 -12.70
N GLN A 16 -14.55 12.28 -11.92
CA GLN A 16 -14.25 12.53 -10.54
C GLN A 16 -14.35 11.28 -9.73
N ASP A 17 -15.23 10.41 -10.15
CA ASP A 17 -15.59 9.29 -9.35
C ASP A 17 -14.65 8.14 -9.43
N ASP A 18 -13.88 8.05 -10.49
CA ASP A 18 -12.98 6.92 -10.60
C ASP A 18 -11.97 6.94 -9.45
N ASN A 19 -11.34 8.07 -9.20
CA ASN A 19 -10.40 8.20 -8.09
C ASN A 19 -11.10 8.21 -6.75
N SER A 20 -12.25 8.85 -6.67
CA SER A 20 -13.00 8.89 -5.42
C SER A 20 -13.49 7.52 -5.00
N ARG A 21 -13.97 6.76 -5.95
CA ARG A 21 -14.40 5.38 -5.66
C ARG A 21 -13.26 4.53 -5.21
N LYS A 22 -12.12 4.63 -5.89
CA LYS A 22 -10.95 3.88 -5.50
C LYS A 22 -10.50 4.23 -4.11
N ALA A 23 -10.48 5.51 -3.78
CA ALA A 23 -10.09 5.94 -2.45
C ALA A 23 -11.08 5.45 -1.40
N LYS A 24 -12.37 5.50 -1.70
CA LYS A 24 -13.39 5.06 -0.76
C LYS A 24 -13.41 3.55 -0.58
N GLN A 25 -12.94 2.82 -1.56
CA GLN A 25 -12.92 1.37 -1.51
C GLN A 25 -11.67 0.81 -0.87
N LEU A 26 -10.68 1.66 -0.61
CA LEU A 26 -9.54 1.23 0.17
C LEU A 26 -9.98 0.98 1.61
N PRO A 27 -9.52 -0.10 2.22
CA PRO A 27 -9.83 -0.33 3.63
C PRO A 27 -9.19 0.73 4.50
N THR A 28 -9.86 1.07 5.58
CA THR A 28 -9.31 1.96 6.59
C THR A 28 -8.62 1.10 7.64
N PRO A 29 -7.32 1.28 7.85
CA PRO A 29 -6.62 0.45 8.83
C PRO A 29 -7.14 0.74 10.24
N LYS A 30 -7.25 -0.30 11.02
CA LYS A 30 -7.72 -0.22 12.41
C LYS A 30 -6.63 -0.67 13.36
N GLY A 31 -6.73 -0.22 14.60
CA GLY A 31 -5.77 -0.62 15.63
C GLY A 31 -4.36 -0.25 15.23
N TYR A 32 -3.47 -1.21 15.28
CA TYR A 32 -2.06 -0.97 14.93
C TYR A 32 -1.72 -1.30 13.49
N LYS A 33 -2.73 -1.42 12.61
CA LYS A 33 -2.46 -1.77 11.23
C LYS A 33 -2.03 -0.56 10.42
N ILE A 34 -1.15 -0.79 9.48
CA ILE A 34 -0.70 0.23 8.53
C ILE A 34 -1.08 -0.22 7.14
N LEU A 35 -1.72 0.66 6.39
CA LEU A 35 -2.04 0.39 4.99
C LEU A 35 -0.90 0.88 4.13
N ILE A 36 -0.34 -0.01 3.32
CA ILE A 36 0.74 0.34 2.40
C ILE A 36 0.36 -0.05 0.98
N THR A 37 0.93 0.67 0.02
CA THR A 37 0.84 0.30 -1.38
C THR A 37 2.18 -0.25 -1.81
N LEU A 38 2.16 -1.22 -2.71
CA LEU A 38 3.38 -1.82 -3.19
C LEU A 38 3.90 -1.03 -4.39
N PRO A 39 5.22 -1.06 -4.64
CA PRO A 39 5.74 -0.35 -5.80
C PRO A 39 5.15 -0.92 -7.07
N GLU A 40 4.78 -0.04 -7.97
CA GLU A 40 4.29 -0.47 -9.26
C GLU A 40 5.47 -0.80 -10.16
N PRO A 41 5.28 -1.78 -11.05
CA PRO A 41 6.30 -2.06 -12.05
C PRO A 41 6.56 -0.78 -12.82
N GLU A 42 7.82 -0.38 -12.88
CA GLU A 42 8.13 0.76 -13.67
C GLU A 42 7.90 0.45 -15.10
N ALA A 43 7.92 1.42 -15.73
CA ALA A 43 7.96 1.61 -17.10
C ALA A 43 7.79 0.41 -17.92
N LYS A 44 6.87 0.52 -18.69
CA LYS A 44 6.75 -0.34 -19.84
C LYS A 44 7.94 -0.11 -20.72
N THR A 45 8.47 -1.20 -21.24
CA THR A 45 9.48 -1.12 -22.26
C THR A 45 8.89 -0.45 -23.50
N GLU A 46 9.72 -0.09 -24.45
CA GLU A 46 9.23 0.37 -25.71
C GLU A 46 8.30 -0.68 -26.30
N GLY A 47 7.12 -0.28 -26.64
CA GLY A 47 6.08 -1.20 -27.07
C GLY A 47 5.15 -1.64 -25.97
N GLY A 48 5.39 -1.24 -24.75
CA GLY A 48 4.45 -1.46 -23.65
C GLY A 48 4.50 -2.84 -23.04
N ILE A 49 5.54 -3.61 -23.30
CA ILE A 49 5.66 -4.97 -22.78
C ILE A 49 6.73 -5.02 -21.72
N LEU A 50 6.38 -5.55 -20.54
CA LEU A 50 7.36 -5.79 -19.50
C LEU A 50 8.08 -7.09 -19.76
N LYS A 51 9.37 -7.08 -19.51
CA LYS A 51 10.14 -8.32 -19.58
C LYS A 51 9.83 -9.17 -18.35
N ALA A 52 9.87 -10.48 -18.54
CA ALA A 52 9.58 -11.40 -17.44
C ALA A 52 10.51 -11.18 -16.26
N THR A 53 11.79 -10.92 -16.52
CA THR A 53 12.76 -10.67 -15.45
C THR A 53 12.43 -9.41 -14.66
N GLU A 54 11.97 -8.38 -15.33
CA GLU A 54 11.57 -7.14 -14.65
C GLU A 54 10.34 -7.37 -13.78
N THR A 55 9.39 -8.15 -14.27
CA THR A 55 8.19 -8.47 -13.50
C THR A 55 8.56 -9.23 -12.23
N LEU A 56 9.42 -10.22 -12.33
CA LEU A 56 9.86 -10.99 -11.16
C LEU A 56 10.60 -10.10 -10.17
N HIS A 57 11.47 -9.24 -10.68
CA HIS A 57 12.20 -8.31 -9.82
C HIS A 57 11.24 -7.40 -9.07
N ASN A 58 10.27 -6.85 -9.77
CA ASN A 58 9.29 -5.97 -9.13
C ASN A 58 8.47 -6.70 -8.08
N GLU A 59 8.11 -7.94 -8.32
CA GLU A 59 7.40 -8.75 -7.34
C GLU A 59 8.26 -9.00 -6.11
N GLU A 60 9.52 -9.29 -6.29
CA GLU A 60 10.42 -9.50 -5.18
C GLU A 60 10.57 -8.24 -4.34
N ILE A 61 10.77 -7.10 -4.98
CA ILE A 61 10.87 -5.83 -4.28
C ILE A 61 9.56 -5.53 -3.56
N GLY A 62 8.44 -5.74 -4.21
CA GLY A 62 7.13 -5.51 -3.62
C GLY A 62 6.85 -6.36 -2.39
N SER A 63 7.59 -7.47 -2.24
CA SER A 63 7.40 -8.28 -1.04
C SER A 63 8.06 -7.68 0.20
N ILE A 64 9.02 -6.77 0.02
CA ILE A 64 9.75 -6.18 1.16
C ILE A 64 9.68 -4.66 1.23
N VAL A 65 9.14 -3.99 0.22
CA VAL A 65 9.07 -2.53 0.16
C VAL A 65 7.63 -2.09 -0.01
N GLY A 66 7.24 -1.06 0.67
CA GLY A 66 5.92 -0.45 0.47
C GLY A 66 5.93 1.00 0.87
N MET A 67 4.97 1.75 0.37
CA MET A 67 4.78 3.15 0.76
C MET A 67 3.58 3.25 1.69
N VAL A 68 3.76 3.94 2.80
CA VAL A 68 2.71 4.10 3.80
C VAL A 68 1.64 5.03 3.27
N ILE A 69 0.41 4.55 3.24
CA ILE A 69 -0.75 5.34 2.85
C ILE A 69 -1.45 5.89 4.08
N GLU A 70 -1.68 5.04 5.06
CA GLU A 70 -2.44 5.45 6.25
C GLU A 70 -2.06 4.57 7.42
N LEU A 71 -2.03 5.16 8.61
CA LEU A 71 -1.77 4.44 9.86
C LEU A 71 -3.05 4.32 10.66
N GLY A 72 -3.27 3.17 11.26
CA GLY A 72 -4.40 2.99 12.17
C GLY A 72 -4.24 3.87 13.41
N PRO A 73 -5.34 4.08 14.12
CA PRO A 73 -5.33 5.04 15.24
C PRO A 73 -4.44 4.64 16.41
N ASP A 74 -4.13 3.36 16.55
CA ASP A 74 -3.31 2.89 17.67
C ASP A 74 -1.84 2.68 17.29
N CYS A 75 -1.47 2.98 16.05
CA CYS A 75 -0.08 2.80 15.63
C CYS A 75 0.85 3.67 16.43
N TYR A 76 1.89 3.03 16.97
CA TYR A 76 2.98 3.71 17.67
C TYR A 76 2.54 4.49 18.90
N LYS A 77 1.42 4.10 19.50
CA LYS A 77 0.90 4.77 20.69
C LYS A 77 1.43 4.22 22.00
N ASP A 78 1.96 3.00 21.97
CA ASP A 78 2.45 2.36 23.18
C ASP A 78 3.90 2.81 23.45
N PRO A 79 4.15 3.61 24.50
CA PRO A 79 5.49 4.10 24.76
C PRO A 79 6.48 3.02 25.18
N GLN A 80 5.98 1.89 25.66
CA GLN A 80 6.88 0.79 26.01
C GLN A 80 7.39 0.07 24.78
N ARG A 81 6.52 -0.09 23.79
CA ARG A 81 6.91 -0.74 22.53
C ARG A 81 7.68 0.21 21.63
N PHE A 82 7.33 1.48 21.68
CA PHE A 82 7.89 2.48 20.77
C PHE A 82 8.38 3.70 21.57
N PRO A 83 9.45 3.51 22.35
CA PRO A 83 9.93 4.61 23.19
C PRO A 83 10.47 5.79 22.41
N SER A 84 10.87 5.55 21.16
CA SER A 84 11.36 6.64 20.30
C SER A 84 10.26 7.27 19.45
N GLY A 85 9.01 6.85 19.65
CA GLY A 85 7.90 7.37 18.87
C GLY A 85 7.66 6.61 17.58
N PRO A 86 6.94 7.20 16.65
CA PRO A 86 6.58 6.51 15.40
C PRO A 86 7.80 6.14 14.57
N SER A 87 7.76 4.94 13.97
CA SER A 87 8.83 4.50 13.08
C SER A 87 8.67 5.03 11.67
N CYS A 88 7.45 5.40 11.30
CA CYS A 88 7.18 5.90 9.95
C CYS A 88 5.95 6.79 9.96
N LYS A 89 5.72 7.46 8.85
CA LYS A 89 4.54 8.31 8.66
C LYS A 89 4.01 8.13 7.25
N GLU A 90 2.87 8.70 6.98
CA GLU A 90 2.27 8.66 5.65
C GLU A 90 3.24 9.23 4.62
N GLY A 91 3.34 8.53 3.51
CA GLY A 91 4.24 8.91 2.44
C GLY A 91 5.63 8.31 2.51
N ASP A 92 5.97 7.68 3.62
CA ASP A 92 7.29 7.06 3.75
C ASP A 92 7.35 5.74 2.99
N TRP A 93 8.51 5.49 2.39
CA TRP A 93 8.83 4.16 1.88
C TRP A 93 9.46 3.35 3.00
N ILE A 94 9.01 2.12 3.17
CA ILE A 94 9.48 1.29 4.27
C ILE A 94 9.96 -0.06 3.78
N LEU A 95 10.82 -0.67 4.57
CA LEU A 95 11.22 -2.07 4.42
C LEU A 95 10.51 -2.90 5.46
N MET A 96 10.12 -4.10 5.07
CA MET A 96 9.41 -5.04 5.93
C MET A 96 9.78 -6.46 5.52
N ARG A 97 9.43 -7.42 6.35
CA ARG A 97 9.63 -8.82 6.00
C ARG A 97 8.71 -9.25 4.87
N SER A 98 9.18 -10.17 4.04
CA SER A 98 8.46 -10.61 2.84
C SER A 98 7.03 -11.06 3.09
N TYR A 99 6.80 -11.72 4.19
CA TYR A 99 5.50 -12.33 4.46
C TYR A 99 4.71 -11.59 5.54
N SER A 100 5.03 -10.32 5.75
CA SER A 100 4.29 -9.51 6.72
C SER A 100 2.89 -9.21 6.22
N GLY A 101 1.92 -9.34 7.11
CA GLY A 101 0.58 -8.82 6.90
C GLY A 101 -0.24 -9.53 5.84
N THR A 102 -1.27 -8.83 5.40
CA THR A 102 -2.24 -9.35 4.44
C THR A 102 -2.15 -8.59 3.15
N ARG A 103 -1.88 -9.28 2.06
CA ARG A 103 -1.84 -8.69 0.72
C ARG A 103 -3.20 -8.80 0.06
N PHE A 104 -3.59 -7.76 -0.64
CA PHE A 104 -4.86 -7.74 -1.36
C PHE A 104 -4.77 -6.75 -2.51
N LYS A 105 -5.76 -6.82 -3.41
CA LYS A 105 -5.84 -5.89 -4.54
C LYS A 105 -7.13 -5.13 -4.50
N VAL A 106 -7.06 -3.87 -4.89
CA VAL A 106 -8.23 -3.03 -5.12
C VAL A 106 -8.06 -2.43 -6.50
N HIS A 107 -9.00 -2.72 -7.39
CA HIS A 107 -8.95 -2.25 -8.77
C HIS A 107 -7.62 -2.55 -9.45
N GLY A 108 -7.13 -3.77 -9.25
CA GLY A 108 -5.91 -4.22 -9.90
C GLY A 108 -4.63 -3.74 -9.28
N LYS A 109 -4.69 -2.83 -8.32
CA LYS A 109 -3.51 -2.33 -7.63
C LYS A 109 -3.33 -3.08 -6.32
N GLU A 110 -2.10 -3.43 -6.02
CA GLU A 110 -1.82 -4.25 -4.84
C GLU A 110 -1.51 -3.39 -3.63
N PHE A 111 -2.06 -3.82 -2.49
CA PHE A 111 -1.87 -3.17 -1.19
C PHE A 111 -1.57 -4.24 -0.15
N ARG A 112 -1.16 -3.78 1.02
CA ARG A 112 -0.89 -4.69 2.13
C ARG A 112 -1.24 -3.98 3.43
N LEU A 113 -1.78 -4.76 4.38
CA LEU A 113 -1.97 -4.30 5.75
C LEU A 113 -0.95 -5.01 6.62
N ILE A 114 -0.14 -4.24 7.31
CA ILE A 114 0.89 -4.79 8.19
C ILE A 114 0.72 -4.23 9.60
N ASN A 115 1.37 -4.85 10.56
CA ASN A 115 1.41 -4.32 11.92
C ASN A 115 2.44 -3.21 12.02
N ASP A 116 2.24 -2.31 12.98
CA ASP A 116 3.16 -1.19 13.17
C ASP A 116 4.58 -1.63 13.51
N ASP A 117 4.74 -2.79 14.15
CA ASP A 117 6.05 -3.32 14.48
C ASP A 117 6.69 -4.10 13.33
N SER A 118 6.00 -4.21 12.20
CA SER A 118 6.56 -4.89 11.03
C SER A 118 7.49 -4.00 10.22
N VAL A 119 7.48 -2.70 10.48
CA VAL A 119 8.36 -1.76 9.77
C VAL A 119 9.77 -1.92 10.30
N GLU A 120 10.69 -2.27 9.42
CA GLU A 120 12.09 -2.49 9.81
C GLU A 120 12.97 -1.29 9.52
N ALA A 121 12.63 -0.52 8.50
CA ALA A 121 13.41 0.66 8.14
C ALA A 121 12.57 1.58 7.27
N VAL A 122 12.98 2.83 7.23
CA VAL A 122 12.43 3.82 6.30
C VAL A 122 13.51 4.13 5.29
N VAL A 123 13.14 4.19 4.00
CA VAL A 123 14.09 4.49 2.93
C VAL A 123 13.62 5.70 2.16
N GLU A 124 14.58 6.51 1.73
CA GLU A 124 14.23 7.69 0.95
C GLU A 124 13.89 7.36 -0.48
N ASP A 125 14.64 6.43 -1.06
CA ASP A 125 14.45 6.06 -2.46
C ASP A 125 14.57 4.55 -2.58
N PRO A 126 13.44 3.85 -2.80
CA PRO A 126 13.46 2.40 -2.84
C PRO A 126 14.02 1.81 -4.12
N ARG A 127 14.32 2.64 -5.12
CA ARG A 127 14.75 2.14 -6.42
C ARG A 127 16.07 1.39 -6.39
N GLY A 128 16.89 1.64 -5.38
CA GLY A 128 18.17 0.94 -5.24
C GLY A 128 18.10 -0.35 -4.47
N ILE A 129 16.93 -0.74 -4.00
CA ILE A 129 16.79 -1.90 -3.14
C ILE A 129 16.66 -3.17 -3.97
N ILE A 130 17.42 -4.18 -3.60
CA ILE A 130 17.37 -5.49 -4.23
C ILE A 130 17.17 -6.51 -3.14
N LYS A 131 16.17 -7.37 -3.32
CA LYS A 131 15.95 -8.45 -2.38
C LYS A 131 16.96 -9.58 -2.64
N VAL A 132 17.61 -10.01 -1.59
CA VAL A 132 18.63 -11.05 -1.69
C VAL A 132 18.02 -12.44 -1.49
#